data_244e66f28d666401aa7504c94180c5b7
#
_entry.id   244e66f28d666401aa7504c94180c5b7
#
_cell.length_a   1.000
_cell.length_b   1.000
_cell.length_c   1.000
_cell.angle_alpha   90.00
_cell.angle_beta   90.00
_cell.angle_gamma   90.00
#
_symmetry.space_group_name_H-M   'P 1'
#
loop_
_entity.id
_entity.type
_entity.pdbx_description
1 polymer ?
#
loop_
_entity_poly.entity_id
_entity_poly.type
_entity_poly.pdbx_seq_one_letter_code
_entity_poly.pdbx_strand_id
1 'polypeptide(L)'
;MNNYKIYIAIICLLFAFGCSKKFEAEPLDRITGDLIFDPLDKNADYAKQFLNGTYLLLPDWYNRIDGSFLDAGTDDAVPSRIGTQAEFYRTGRISSTTLPDDVWSKNYLGIRRANLFLSKVDVVPTTAVLKTQFKAEARFLRAYFYFELVKRWGGVPLIGDKVYTINDDINVPRNTLDECYAYIVAELDAIKSSLLPYAITDGDWGRANIGAAMALKSRVLLYAASPLSNPTNNIQKWALAAQAAADVKALGYTLVTDWVANFNATKNTEFIFIKQNVLNTNIEINNGPIGYLQGLGLTSPSQNLVDAFLMLDGKAISDAGSTYDSNNPYLNRDPRLTATIMHNGKNWLGRPVETFEGGQDKPGGNRTQTRTGYYLRKFMGKFETSTTYTNQAHHVILLRYAEILLNHAEALNESGGAVADIVNNLVLIRKRAGILPGSNNLYGLSLTLSKDELRKIIQNERRIELAFEEHRTWDLRRWKLAEIELNKPVRGVQIIKNGTAYSYTYFNAANAVFDTKMYWYPIPQAEILANNKMVQNPGWPN
;
A
#
# COMPACT_ATOMS: atom_id res chain seq x y z
N MET A 1 -24.16 -58.06 62.43
CA MET A 1 -24.56 -57.55 61.14
C MET A 1 -24.20 -56.05 60.94
N ASN A 2 -23.15 -55.52 61.53
CA ASN A 2 -22.90 -54.03 61.42
C ASN A 2 -21.48 -53.63 60.96
N ASN A 3 -20.56 -54.59 60.81
CA ASN A 3 -19.17 -54.22 60.52
C ASN A 3 -18.89 -53.93 59.01
N TYR A 4 -19.66 -54.48 58.05
CA TYR A 4 -19.45 -54.26 56.66
C TYR A 4 -19.91 -52.88 56.21
N LYS A 5 -20.86 -52.21 56.88
CA LYS A 5 -21.30 -50.84 56.60
C LYS A 5 -20.18 -49.82 56.91
N ILE A 6 -19.35 -50.11 57.92
CA ILE A 6 -18.19 -49.29 58.29
C ILE A 6 -17.10 -49.39 57.20
N TYR A 7 -16.86 -50.57 56.66
CA TYR A 7 -15.87 -50.79 55.62
C TYR A 7 -16.30 -50.15 54.29
N ILE A 8 -17.60 -50.16 53.94
CA ILE A 8 -18.14 -49.47 52.77
C ILE A 8 -18.01 -47.94 52.92
N ALA A 9 -18.28 -47.42 54.12
CA ALA A 9 -18.15 -45.97 54.37
C ALA A 9 -16.68 -45.49 54.27
N ILE A 10 -15.72 -46.31 54.76
CA ILE A 10 -14.28 -46.02 54.67
C ILE A 10 -13.78 -46.13 53.23
N ILE A 11 -14.27 -47.10 52.45
CA ILE A 11 -13.93 -47.17 50.99
C ILE A 11 -14.50 -46.01 50.19
N CYS A 12 -15.74 -45.60 50.50
CA CYS A 12 -16.31 -44.40 49.85
C CYS A 12 -15.58 -43.10 50.23
N LEU A 13 -15.05 -42.98 51.47
CA LEU A 13 -14.26 -41.80 51.84
C LEU A 13 -12.87 -41.77 51.16
N LEU A 14 -12.28 -42.94 50.85
CA LEU A 14 -11.01 -43.00 50.11
C LEU A 14 -11.11 -42.62 48.64
N PHE A 15 -12.29 -42.76 48.03
CA PHE A 15 -12.55 -42.27 46.65
C PHE A 15 -12.92 -40.79 46.58
N ALA A 16 -13.21 -40.11 47.69
CA ALA A 16 -13.57 -38.69 47.70
C ALA A 16 -12.35 -37.72 47.70
N PHE A 17 -11.13 -38.21 47.83
CA PHE A 17 -9.90 -37.37 47.81
C PHE A 17 -9.08 -37.45 46.53
N GLY A 18 -9.65 -37.96 45.45
CA GLY A 18 -8.94 -38.19 44.21
C GLY A 18 -9.40 -37.33 43.04
N CYS A 19 -9.39 -36.00 43.14
CA CYS A 19 -9.36 -35.11 41.97
C CYS A 19 -8.83 -33.75 42.39
N SER A 20 -7.54 -33.65 42.61
CA SER A 20 -6.91 -32.37 42.56
C SER A 20 -6.74 -31.98 41.07
N LYS A 21 -7.27 -30.84 40.67
CA LYS A 21 -7.13 -30.24 39.34
C LYS A 21 -5.67 -29.95 38.90
N LYS A 22 -4.69 -30.63 39.49
CA LYS A 22 -3.26 -30.46 39.21
C LYS A 22 -2.68 -31.42 38.18
N PHE A 23 -3.51 -32.21 37.49
CA PHE A 23 -3.08 -33.17 36.46
C PHE A 23 -3.71 -32.97 35.08
N GLU A 24 -4.22 -31.79 34.77
CA GLU A 24 -4.28 -31.40 33.36
C GLU A 24 -2.87 -30.99 32.99
N ALA A 25 -2.06 -31.90 32.49
CA ALA A 25 -0.86 -31.56 31.77
C ALA A 25 -1.29 -30.70 30.61
N GLU A 26 -0.87 -29.42 30.60
CA GLU A 26 -1.07 -28.60 29.43
C GLU A 26 -0.52 -29.37 28.22
N PRO A 27 -1.26 -29.42 27.09
CA PRO A 27 -0.79 -30.14 25.91
C PRO A 27 0.60 -29.61 25.52
N LEU A 28 1.60 -30.48 25.56
CA LEU A 28 3.01 -30.17 25.21
C LEU A 28 3.17 -29.81 23.74
N ASP A 29 2.14 -29.97 22.93
CA ASP A 29 2.05 -29.63 21.51
C ASP A 29 1.53 -28.21 21.25
N ARG A 30 1.10 -27.47 22.28
CA ARG A 30 0.68 -26.05 22.15
C ARG A 30 1.77 -25.14 22.67
N ILE A 31 2.24 -24.24 21.80
CA ILE A 31 3.10 -23.12 22.19
C ILE A 31 2.24 -22.16 23.02
N THR A 32 2.37 -22.21 24.35
CA THR A 32 1.69 -21.30 25.28
C THR A 32 2.39 -19.93 25.32
N GLY A 33 1.71 -18.91 25.83
CA GLY A 33 2.32 -17.58 26.00
C GLY A 33 3.60 -17.59 26.83
N ASP A 34 3.72 -18.53 27.77
CA ASP A 34 4.89 -18.67 28.65
C ASP A 34 6.10 -19.28 27.90
N LEU A 35 5.87 -20.11 26.87
CA LEU A 35 6.93 -20.63 26.01
C LEU A 35 7.43 -19.58 25.00
N ILE A 36 6.58 -18.63 24.59
CA ILE A 36 6.95 -17.55 23.66
C ILE A 36 7.87 -16.54 24.33
N PHE A 37 7.61 -16.22 25.60
CA PHE A 37 8.40 -15.28 26.39
C PHE A 37 9.09 -16.02 27.53
N ASP A 38 9.93 -17.00 27.17
CA ASP A 38 10.61 -17.91 28.09
C ASP A 38 11.78 -17.19 28.80
N PRO A 39 11.81 -17.19 30.14
CA PRO A 39 12.97 -16.72 30.91
C PRO A 39 14.27 -17.48 30.66
N LEU A 40 14.24 -18.58 29.92
CA LEU A 40 15.42 -19.36 29.54
C LEU A 40 15.90 -19.11 28.12
N ASP A 41 15.12 -18.39 27.29
CA ASP A 41 15.44 -18.06 25.88
C ASP A 41 16.49 -16.94 25.80
N LYS A 42 17.78 -17.29 25.99
CA LYS A 42 18.90 -16.34 25.99
C LYS A 42 19.10 -15.63 24.65
N ASN A 43 18.71 -16.27 23.54
CA ASN A 43 18.85 -15.72 22.19
C ASN A 43 17.63 -14.90 21.76
N ALA A 44 16.56 -14.94 22.55
CA ALA A 44 15.26 -14.35 22.21
C ALA A 44 14.65 -14.93 20.89
N ASP A 45 14.90 -16.20 20.59
CA ASP A 45 14.48 -16.83 19.34
C ASP A 45 12.96 -16.92 19.25
N TYR A 46 12.28 -17.30 20.34
CA TYR A 46 10.81 -17.39 20.38
C TYR A 46 10.17 -15.98 20.37
N ALA A 47 10.74 -15.04 21.11
CA ALA A 47 10.29 -13.64 21.09
C ALA A 47 10.45 -13.03 19.69
N LYS A 48 11.57 -13.30 19.00
CA LYS A 48 11.81 -12.88 17.61
C LYS A 48 10.80 -13.51 16.64
N GLN A 49 10.48 -14.80 16.80
CA GLN A 49 9.45 -15.48 15.98
C GLN A 49 8.07 -14.85 16.18
N PHE A 50 7.69 -14.52 17.42
CA PHE A 50 6.44 -13.82 17.68
C PHE A 50 6.39 -12.46 17.00
N LEU A 51 7.46 -11.69 17.10
CA LEU A 51 7.58 -10.40 16.42
C LEU A 51 7.51 -10.55 14.89
N ASN A 52 8.21 -11.54 14.32
CA ASN A 52 8.12 -11.89 12.90
C ASN A 52 6.69 -12.22 12.49
N GLY A 53 5.94 -12.96 13.31
CA GLY A 53 4.52 -13.21 13.11
C GLY A 53 3.66 -11.93 13.11
N THR A 54 4.13 -10.83 13.71
CA THR A 54 3.47 -9.53 13.64
C THR A 54 3.76 -8.82 12.30
N TYR A 55 4.97 -8.97 11.75
CA TYR A 55 5.29 -8.53 10.38
C TYR A 55 4.42 -9.23 9.32
N LEU A 56 3.97 -10.46 9.54
CA LEU A 56 3.09 -11.16 8.60
C LEU A 56 1.72 -10.48 8.44
N LEU A 57 1.33 -9.59 9.35
CA LEU A 57 0.09 -8.81 9.24
C LEU A 57 0.21 -7.58 8.33
N LEU A 58 1.41 -7.24 7.87
CA LEU A 58 1.61 -6.24 6.82
C LEU A 58 0.88 -6.67 5.52
N PRO A 59 0.58 -5.76 4.58
CA PRO A 59 -0.01 -6.10 3.29
C PRO A 59 0.78 -7.19 2.57
N ASP A 60 0.09 -8.20 2.00
CA ASP A 60 0.74 -9.36 1.39
C ASP A 60 0.98 -9.19 -0.12
N TRP A 61 0.05 -8.53 -0.83
CA TRP A 61 0.03 -8.43 -2.28
C TRP A 61 -0.57 -7.10 -2.73
N TYR A 62 -0.17 -6.63 -3.92
CA TYR A 62 -0.80 -5.48 -4.57
C TYR A 62 -2.13 -5.85 -5.24
N ASN A 63 -2.21 -7.04 -5.86
CA ASN A 63 -3.39 -7.53 -6.56
C ASN A 63 -4.37 -8.25 -5.61
N ARG A 64 -4.67 -7.65 -4.47
CA ARG A 64 -5.39 -8.24 -3.34
C ARG A 64 -6.93 -8.12 -3.39
N ILE A 65 -7.46 -7.42 -4.38
CA ILE A 65 -8.90 -7.25 -4.56
C ILE A 65 -9.37 -8.15 -5.71
N ASP A 66 -9.72 -9.39 -5.43
CA ASP A 66 -10.11 -10.41 -6.43
C ASP A 66 -9.07 -10.58 -7.56
N GLY A 67 -7.79 -10.52 -7.24
CA GLY A 67 -6.68 -10.58 -8.21
C GLY A 67 -6.41 -9.26 -8.94
N SER A 68 -7.25 -8.24 -8.75
CA SER A 68 -7.05 -6.88 -9.26
C SER A 68 -6.32 -6.00 -8.26
N PHE A 69 -5.70 -4.93 -8.74
CA PHE A 69 -5.12 -3.87 -7.92
C PHE A 69 -6.21 -2.95 -7.36
N LEU A 70 -5.96 -2.30 -6.22
CA LEU A 70 -6.87 -1.31 -5.64
C LEU A 70 -7.13 -0.15 -6.62
N ASP A 71 -6.15 0.18 -7.46
CA ASP A 71 -6.25 1.20 -8.51
C ASP A 71 -7.36 0.90 -9.53
N ALA A 72 -7.81 -0.36 -9.66
CA ALA A 72 -8.97 -0.72 -10.46
C ALA A 72 -10.31 -0.16 -9.93
N GLY A 73 -10.31 0.38 -8.72
CA GLY A 73 -11.40 1.18 -8.15
C GLY A 73 -11.28 2.70 -8.38
N THR A 74 -10.30 3.16 -9.19
CA THR A 74 -10.01 4.58 -9.45
C THR A 74 -10.18 4.93 -10.93
N ASP A 75 -9.71 6.12 -11.32
CA ASP A 75 -9.63 6.57 -12.71
C ASP A 75 -8.41 5.99 -13.47
N ASP A 76 -7.51 5.27 -12.79
CA ASP A 76 -6.31 4.68 -13.39
C ASP A 76 -6.54 3.29 -13.99
N ALA A 77 -7.58 2.57 -13.55
CA ALA A 77 -7.91 1.25 -14.09
C ALA A 77 -9.36 0.84 -13.80
N VAL A 78 -9.78 -0.25 -14.45
CA VAL A 78 -11.02 -0.97 -14.11
C VAL A 78 -10.71 -2.47 -13.97
N PRO A 79 -11.47 -3.23 -13.17
CA PRO A 79 -11.35 -4.67 -13.19
C PRO A 79 -11.86 -5.22 -14.53
N SER A 80 -11.19 -6.21 -15.08
CA SER A 80 -11.60 -6.82 -16.36
C SER A 80 -12.88 -7.65 -16.20
N ARG A 81 -13.14 -8.21 -15.02
CA ARG A 81 -14.38 -8.90 -14.68
C ARG A 81 -15.39 -7.96 -14.11
N ILE A 82 -16.62 -7.98 -14.64
CA ILE A 82 -17.75 -7.22 -14.11
C ILE A 82 -18.25 -7.88 -12.84
N GLY A 83 -18.68 -7.08 -11.86
CA GLY A 83 -19.25 -7.57 -10.60
C GLY A 83 -18.24 -7.99 -9.53
N THR A 84 -16.95 -7.76 -9.75
CA THR A 84 -15.90 -8.01 -8.74
C THR A 84 -15.93 -6.96 -7.62
N GLN A 85 -15.28 -7.28 -6.51
CA GLN A 85 -15.19 -6.38 -5.37
C GLN A 85 -14.50 -5.04 -5.71
N ALA A 86 -13.54 -5.01 -6.63
CA ALA A 86 -12.90 -3.77 -7.06
C ALA A 86 -13.90 -2.78 -7.70
N GLU A 87 -14.96 -3.26 -8.36
CA GLU A 87 -16.01 -2.40 -8.89
C GLU A 87 -16.85 -1.70 -7.81
N PHE A 88 -16.91 -2.23 -6.60
CA PHE A 88 -17.74 -1.64 -5.52
C PHE A 88 -17.27 -0.22 -5.16
N TYR A 89 -15.96 0.03 -5.19
CA TYR A 89 -15.42 1.38 -4.99
C TYR A 89 -15.87 2.33 -6.08
N ARG A 90 -15.74 1.91 -7.33
CA ARG A 90 -16.04 2.72 -8.50
C ARG A 90 -17.55 2.95 -8.68
N THR A 91 -18.39 2.01 -8.26
CA THR A 91 -19.86 2.08 -8.42
C THR A 91 -20.60 2.58 -7.17
N GLY A 92 -19.86 3.04 -6.15
CA GLY A 92 -20.47 3.55 -4.91
C GLY A 92 -21.17 2.49 -4.06
N ARG A 93 -20.89 1.19 -4.27
CA ARG A 93 -21.57 0.07 -3.58
C ARG A 93 -20.89 -0.37 -2.27
N ILE A 94 -19.88 0.35 -1.81
CA ILE A 94 -19.30 0.10 -0.49
C ILE A 94 -20.27 0.47 0.61
N SER A 95 -20.25 -0.29 1.71
CA SER A 95 -21.06 -0.06 2.90
C SER A 95 -20.36 -0.63 4.15
N SER A 96 -20.92 -0.43 5.33
CA SER A 96 -20.40 -0.99 6.60
C SER A 96 -20.37 -2.52 6.64
N THR A 97 -21.12 -3.19 5.76
CA THR A 97 -21.14 -4.66 5.61
C THR A 97 -20.47 -5.15 4.34
N THR A 98 -20.10 -4.25 3.42
CA THR A 98 -19.53 -4.59 2.12
C THR A 98 -18.38 -3.63 1.82
N LEU A 99 -17.21 -3.92 2.35
CA LEU A 99 -16.01 -3.11 2.21
C LEU A 99 -14.83 -4.02 1.78
N PRO A 100 -14.52 -4.11 0.47
CA PRO A 100 -13.49 -5.04 -0.02
C PRO A 100 -12.09 -4.81 0.53
N ASP A 101 -11.76 -3.57 0.91
CA ASP A 101 -10.49 -3.20 1.56
C ASP A 101 -10.67 -3.06 3.08
N ASP A 102 -11.51 -3.90 3.69
CA ASP A 102 -11.65 -3.93 5.14
C ASP A 102 -10.43 -4.60 5.78
N VAL A 103 -9.59 -3.77 6.35
CA VAL A 103 -8.41 -4.20 7.10
C VAL A 103 -8.51 -3.84 8.59
N TRP A 104 -9.69 -3.47 9.09
CA TRP A 104 -9.93 -3.03 10.47
C TRP A 104 -9.45 -4.08 11.47
N SER A 105 -10.06 -5.25 11.43
CA SER A 105 -9.73 -6.33 12.37
C SER A 105 -8.27 -6.80 12.25
N LYS A 106 -7.71 -6.87 11.01
CA LYS A 106 -6.32 -7.23 10.77
C LYS A 106 -5.35 -6.25 11.42
N ASN A 107 -5.61 -4.94 11.29
CA ASN A 107 -4.74 -3.91 11.88
C ASN A 107 -4.85 -3.87 13.40
N TYR A 108 -6.05 -3.99 13.98
CA TYR A 108 -6.21 -4.08 15.43
C TYR A 108 -5.60 -5.37 16.01
N LEU A 109 -5.62 -6.48 15.27
CA LEU A 109 -4.87 -7.68 15.64
C LEU A 109 -3.36 -7.39 15.69
N GLY A 110 -2.84 -6.63 14.70
CA GLY A 110 -1.44 -6.19 14.68
C GLY A 110 -1.08 -5.31 15.88
N ILE A 111 -1.94 -4.35 16.22
CA ILE A 111 -1.79 -3.49 17.40
C ILE A 111 -1.79 -4.33 18.68
N ARG A 112 -2.74 -5.26 18.81
CA ARG A 112 -2.81 -6.18 19.97
C ARG A 112 -1.54 -7.03 20.09
N ARG A 113 -1.02 -7.58 18.99
CA ARG A 113 0.22 -8.38 19.02
C ARG A 113 1.42 -7.54 19.43
N ALA A 114 1.52 -6.30 18.92
CA ALA A 114 2.57 -5.36 19.34
C ALA A 114 2.48 -5.06 20.85
N ASN A 115 1.29 -4.76 21.37
CA ASN A 115 1.07 -4.52 22.81
C ASN A 115 1.40 -5.74 23.66
N LEU A 116 0.99 -6.94 23.24
CA LEU A 116 1.31 -8.19 23.94
C LEU A 116 2.82 -8.42 23.97
N PHE A 117 3.52 -8.20 22.86
CA PHE A 117 4.98 -8.28 22.81
C PHE A 117 5.62 -7.32 23.80
N LEU A 118 5.21 -6.05 23.78
CA LEU A 118 5.75 -5.01 24.67
C LEU A 118 5.53 -5.32 26.14
N SER A 119 4.38 -5.89 26.49
CA SER A 119 4.02 -6.24 27.88
C SER A 119 4.76 -7.45 28.44
N LYS A 120 5.33 -8.32 27.58
CA LYS A 120 5.91 -9.61 27.97
C LYS A 120 7.42 -9.73 27.73
N VAL A 121 7.99 -9.00 26.76
CA VAL A 121 9.38 -9.21 26.30
C VAL A 121 10.43 -8.95 27.39
N ASP A 122 10.10 -8.26 28.47
CA ASP A 122 11.06 -7.94 29.53
C ASP A 122 11.58 -9.15 30.30
N VAL A 123 10.82 -10.25 30.38
CA VAL A 123 11.23 -11.49 31.03
C VAL A 123 12.28 -12.29 30.23
N VAL A 124 12.39 -12.04 28.92
CA VAL A 124 13.33 -12.73 28.04
C VAL A 124 14.77 -12.30 28.35
N PRO A 125 15.70 -13.23 28.67
CA PRO A 125 17.04 -12.89 29.18
C PRO A 125 18.05 -12.58 28.05
N THR A 126 17.67 -11.71 27.12
CA THR A 126 18.55 -11.25 26.03
C THR A 126 19.24 -9.95 26.38
N THR A 127 20.15 -9.48 25.52
CA THR A 127 20.87 -8.21 25.71
C THR A 127 19.92 -7.01 25.74
N ALA A 128 20.26 -5.97 26.53
CA ALA A 128 19.46 -4.75 26.59
C ALA A 128 19.33 -4.06 25.22
N VAL A 129 20.37 -4.11 24.40
CA VAL A 129 20.39 -3.55 23.04
C VAL A 129 19.36 -4.26 22.15
N LEU A 130 19.38 -5.60 22.10
CA LEU A 130 18.45 -6.37 21.28
C LEU A 130 17.00 -6.22 21.76
N LYS A 131 16.81 -6.22 23.08
CA LYS A 131 15.47 -5.99 23.68
C LYS A 131 14.91 -4.62 23.31
N THR A 132 15.74 -3.56 23.38
CA THR A 132 15.37 -2.21 23.00
C THR A 132 15.00 -2.12 21.51
N GLN A 133 15.80 -2.77 20.65
CA GLN A 133 15.51 -2.84 19.21
C GLN A 133 14.17 -3.54 18.95
N PHE A 134 13.92 -4.71 19.53
CA PHE A 134 12.67 -5.45 19.32
C PHE A 134 11.44 -4.70 19.83
N LYS A 135 11.56 -3.98 20.96
CA LYS A 135 10.51 -3.08 21.43
C LYS A 135 10.26 -1.93 20.44
N ALA A 136 11.32 -1.36 19.88
CA ALA A 136 11.19 -0.31 18.88
C ALA A 136 10.51 -0.81 17.59
N GLU A 137 10.84 -2.02 17.14
CA GLU A 137 10.19 -2.65 15.98
C GLU A 137 8.69 -2.92 16.25
N ALA A 138 8.33 -3.43 17.42
CA ALA A 138 6.93 -3.66 17.80
C ALA A 138 6.13 -2.34 17.80
N ARG A 139 6.70 -1.24 18.33
CA ARG A 139 6.09 0.08 18.32
C ARG A 139 6.01 0.67 16.90
N PHE A 140 7.01 0.45 16.05
CA PHE A 140 6.95 0.82 14.63
C PHE A 140 5.77 0.14 13.92
N LEU A 141 5.63 -1.18 14.08
CA LEU A 141 4.52 -1.94 13.48
C LEU A 141 3.17 -1.43 13.99
N ARG A 142 3.06 -1.14 15.30
CA ARG A 142 1.86 -0.53 15.88
C ARG A 142 1.52 0.81 15.24
N ALA A 143 2.50 1.68 15.09
CA ALA A 143 2.34 2.98 14.43
C ALA A 143 1.91 2.82 12.95
N TYR A 144 2.49 1.85 12.23
CA TYR A 144 2.12 1.51 10.86
C TYR A 144 0.65 1.05 10.78
N PHE A 145 0.23 0.12 11.65
CA PHE A 145 -1.16 -0.37 11.67
C PHE A 145 -2.16 0.74 12.01
N TYR A 146 -1.83 1.64 12.92
CA TYR A 146 -2.65 2.82 13.19
C TYR A 146 -2.75 3.73 11.96
N PHE A 147 -1.67 3.96 11.24
CA PHE A 147 -1.72 4.77 10.02
C PHE A 147 -2.62 4.11 8.94
N GLU A 148 -2.56 2.78 8.79
CA GLU A 148 -3.43 2.04 7.87
C GLU A 148 -4.93 2.17 8.25
N LEU A 149 -5.25 2.23 9.53
CA LEU A 149 -6.61 2.51 10.01
C LEU A 149 -7.00 3.97 9.73
N VAL A 150 -6.15 4.92 10.16
CA VAL A 150 -6.44 6.35 10.10
C VAL A 150 -6.65 6.84 8.67
N LYS A 151 -5.85 6.38 7.71
CA LYS A 151 -6.00 6.80 6.30
C LYS A 151 -7.31 6.33 5.67
N ARG A 152 -7.96 5.28 6.24
CA ARG A 152 -9.24 4.73 5.75
C ARG A 152 -10.44 5.30 6.48
N TRP A 153 -10.38 5.35 7.81
CA TRP A 153 -11.55 5.65 8.65
C TRP A 153 -11.50 7.00 9.37
N GLY A 154 -10.42 7.76 9.21
CA GLY A 154 -10.22 8.97 9.99
C GLY A 154 -9.82 8.67 11.43
N GLY A 155 -10.39 9.37 12.40
CA GLY A 155 -10.13 9.07 13.81
C GLY A 155 -10.59 7.67 14.21
N VAL A 156 -9.78 6.97 15.01
CA VAL A 156 -10.03 5.59 15.48
C VAL A 156 -9.69 5.46 16.97
N PRO A 157 -10.17 4.43 17.68
CA PRO A 157 -9.77 4.18 19.06
C PRO A 157 -8.26 3.96 19.20
N LEU A 158 -7.59 4.79 19.99
CA LEU A 158 -6.20 4.60 20.39
C LEU A 158 -6.16 3.74 21.66
N ILE A 159 -5.65 2.53 21.54
CA ILE A 159 -5.60 1.54 22.63
C ILE A 159 -4.42 1.78 23.57
N GLY A 160 -3.39 2.53 23.11
CA GLY A 160 -2.15 2.70 23.86
C GLY A 160 -1.43 1.37 24.06
N ASP A 161 -0.91 1.13 25.27
CA ASP A 161 -0.17 -0.10 25.61
C ASP A 161 -1.06 -1.20 26.19
N LYS A 162 -2.39 -0.99 26.28
CA LYS A 162 -3.32 -1.94 26.91
C LYS A 162 -3.44 -3.23 26.09
N VAL A 163 -3.40 -4.36 26.79
CA VAL A 163 -3.77 -5.67 26.26
C VAL A 163 -5.10 -6.07 26.90
N TYR A 164 -6.19 -5.96 26.12
CA TYR A 164 -7.54 -6.29 26.60
C TYR A 164 -7.69 -7.78 26.85
N THR A 165 -8.33 -8.12 27.96
CA THR A 165 -8.77 -9.46 28.34
C THR A 165 -10.27 -9.64 28.10
N ILE A 166 -10.79 -10.85 28.28
CA ILE A 166 -12.22 -11.14 28.10
C ILE A 166 -13.11 -10.40 29.12
N ASN A 167 -12.55 -9.94 30.24
CA ASN A 167 -13.27 -9.25 31.29
C ASN A 167 -13.18 -7.72 31.21
N ASP A 168 -12.44 -7.18 30.25
CA ASP A 168 -12.28 -5.74 30.08
C ASP A 168 -13.47 -5.13 29.33
N ASP A 169 -13.87 -3.91 29.71
CA ASP A 169 -14.78 -3.09 28.91
C ASP A 169 -14.10 -2.66 27.61
N ILE A 170 -14.64 -3.12 26.49
CA ILE A 170 -14.16 -2.81 25.14
C ILE A 170 -14.81 -1.58 24.52
N ASN A 171 -15.73 -0.91 25.25
CA ASN A 171 -16.41 0.30 24.77
C ASN A 171 -15.46 1.50 24.80
N VAL A 172 -14.59 1.61 23.81
CA VAL A 172 -13.61 2.67 23.65
C VAL A 172 -14.08 3.62 22.55
N PRO A 173 -14.24 4.93 22.83
CA PRO A 173 -14.64 5.89 21.79
C PRO A 173 -13.49 6.10 20.79
N ARG A 174 -13.84 6.62 19.62
CA ARG A 174 -12.83 7.06 18.64
C ARG A 174 -12.11 8.30 19.14
N ASN A 175 -10.82 8.35 18.94
CA ASN A 175 -10.03 9.57 19.05
C ASN A 175 -10.23 10.46 17.81
N THR A 176 -9.94 11.72 17.94
CA THR A 176 -9.93 12.65 16.80
C THR A 176 -8.81 12.29 15.80
N LEU A 177 -8.95 12.74 14.57
CA LEU A 177 -7.96 12.52 13.52
C LEU A 177 -6.59 13.12 13.89
N ASP A 178 -6.59 14.34 14.46
CA ASP A 178 -5.34 15.02 14.87
C ASP A 178 -4.67 14.30 16.06
N GLU A 179 -5.42 13.78 17.03
CA GLU A 179 -4.86 12.94 18.11
C GLU A 179 -4.23 11.66 17.56
N CYS A 180 -4.87 11.02 16.59
CA CYS A 180 -4.32 9.82 15.96
C CYS A 180 -3.01 10.12 15.21
N TYR A 181 -2.94 11.19 14.43
CA TYR A 181 -1.68 11.60 13.79
C TYR A 181 -0.60 11.95 14.80
N ALA A 182 -0.94 12.71 15.84
CA ALA A 182 0.01 13.09 16.89
C ALA A 182 0.57 11.85 17.60
N TYR A 183 -0.28 10.87 17.94
CA TYR A 183 0.15 9.60 18.54
C TYR A 183 1.14 8.85 17.64
N ILE A 184 0.82 8.68 16.36
CA ILE A 184 1.68 7.96 15.40
C ILE A 184 3.05 8.67 15.29
N VAL A 185 3.06 9.98 15.15
CA VAL A 185 4.30 10.78 15.02
C VAL A 185 5.15 10.68 16.30
N ALA A 186 4.52 10.79 17.48
CA ALA A 186 5.21 10.66 18.76
C ALA A 186 5.84 9.26 18.95
N GLU A 187 5.12 8.20 18.58
CA GLU A 187 5.65 6.82 18.59
C GLU A 187 6.90 6.71 17.71
N LEU A 188 6.83 7.19 16.45
CA LEU A 188 7.94 7.11 15.49
C LEU A 188 9.16 7.92 15.95
N ASP A 189 8.95 9.11 16.52
CA ASP A 189 10.05 9.94 17.04
C ASP A 189 10.73 9.31 18.25
N ALA A 190 9.97 8.67 19.12
CA ALA A 190 10.50 8.03 20.33
C ALA A 190 11.35 6.79 20.04
N ILE A 191 11.10 6.09 18.92
CA ILE A 191 11.78 4.81 18.65
C ILE A 191 12.90 4.89 17.62
N LYS A 192 12.97 5.94 16.79
CA LYS A 192 13.86 5.98 15.62
C LYS A 192 15.33 5.67 15.93
N SER A 193 15.85 6.14 17.06
CA SER A 193 17.24 5.90 17.46
C SER A 193 17.50 4.50 18.02
N SER A 194 16.44 3.73 18.30
CA SER A 194 16.51 2.36 18.81
C SER A 194 16.30 1.29 17.74
N LEU A 195 15.94 1.70 16.52
CA LEU A 195 15.78 0.82 15.39
C LEU A 195 17.13 0.54 14.72
N LEU A 196 17.14 -0.48 13.84
CA LEU A 196 18.28 -0.78 12.97
C LEU A 196 18.69 0.44 12.14
N PRO A 197 19.97 0.57 11.74
CA PRO A 197 20.41 1.62 10.82
C PRO A 197 19.73 1.46 9.44
N TYR A 198 19.71 2.52 8.64
CA TYR A 198 19.07 2.47 7.31
C TYR A 198 19.77 1.48 6.35
N ALA A 199 21.08 1.30 6.47
CA ALA A 199 21.87 0.31 5.72
C ALA A 199 21.84 -1.04 6.44
N ILE A 200 20.76 -1.82 6.21
CA ILE A 200 20.53 -3.09 6.89
C ILE A 200 21.33 -4.22 6.24
N THR A 201 21.81 -5.16 7.04
CA THR A 201 22.44 -6.42 6.58
C THR A 201 21.39 -7.37 5.99
N ASP A 202 21.83 -8.37 5.21
CA ASP A 202 20.92 -9.31 4.55
C ASP A 202 20.07 -10.12 5.53
N GLY A 203 20.61 -10.48 6.69
CA GLY A 203 19.88 -11.24 7.73
C GLY A 203 18.72 -10.49 8.38
N ASP A 204 18.74 -9.16 8.33
CA ASP A 204 17.70 -8.30 8.90
C ASP A 204 16.93 -7.53 7.82
N TRP A 205 17.18 -7.81 6.53
CA TRP A 205 16.50 -7.16 5.43
C TRP A 205 14.98 -7.32 5.52
N GLY A 206 14.24 -6.22 5.35
CA GLY A 206 12.78 -6.19 5.54
C GLY A 206 12.33 -5.87 6.97
N ARG A 207 13.23 -5.82 7.97
CA ARG A 207 12.89 -5.34 9.32
C ARG A 207 12.81 -3.82 9.36
N ALA A 208 12.04 -3.31 10.31
CA ALA A 208 11.95 -1.87 10.55
C ALA A 208 13.30 -1.28 10.93
N ASN A 209 13.64 -0.17 10.30
CA ASN A 209 14.88 0.56 10.48
C ASN A 209 14.60 2.06 10.67
N ILE A 210 15.63 2.84 10.99
CA ILE A 210 15.48 4.30 11.17
C ILE A 210 14.86 4.97 9.95
N GLY A 211 15.23 4.56 8.73
CA GLY A 211 14.67 5.10 7.49
C GLY A 211 13.17 4.79 7.35
N ALA A 212 12.73 3.58 7.73
CA ALA A 212 11.33 3.20 7.73
C ALA A 212 10.50 4.07 8.68
N ALA A 213 11.00 4.34 9.90
CA ALA A 213 10.32 5.20 10.85
C ALA A 213 10.22 6.65 10.34
N MET A 214 11.30 7.20 9.81
CA MET A 214 11.36 8.55 9.28
C MET A 214 10.48 8.70 8.01
N ALA A 215 10.48 7.72 7.11
CA ALA A 215 9.68 7.72 5.91
C ALA A 215 8.18 7.59 6.22
N LEU A 216 7.79 6.73 7.16
CA LEU A 216 6.41 6.65 7.62
C LEU A 216 5.97 7.97 8.25
N LYS A 217 6.81 8.61 9.08
CA LYS A 217 6.55 9.93 9.64
C LYS A 217 6.32 10.97 8.53
N SER A 218 7.16 10.98 7.49
CA SER A 218 6.98 11.88 6.33
C SER A 218 5.61 11.68 5.68
N ARG A 219 5.19 10.43 5.43
CA ARG A 219 3.87 10.12 4.86
C ARG A 219 2.72 10.56 5.79
N VAL A 220 2.81 10.27 7.07
CA VAL A 220 1.80 10.65 8.08
C VAL A 220 1.62 12.17 8.13
N LEU A 221 2.71 12.93 8.19
CA LEU A 221 2.67 14.39 8.23
C LEU A 221 2.16 14.99 6.91
N LEU A 222 2.48 14.39 5.75
CA LEU A 222 1.91 14.80 4.47
C LEU A 222 0.39 14.63 4.46
N TYR A 223 -0.13 13.51 4.98
CA TYR A 223 -1.58 13.28 5.09
C TYR A 223 -2.24 14.24 6.06
N ALA A 224 -1.60 14.51 7.21
CA ALA A 224 -2.08 15.47 8.20
C ALA A 224 -2.10 16.91 7.67
N ALA A 225 -1.21 17.25 6.73
CA ALA A 225 -1.14 18.56 6.08
C ALA A 225 -2.11 18.71 4.89
N SER A 226 -2.57 17.59 4.30
CA SER A 226 -3.37 17.59 3.08
C SER A 226 -4.81 18.11 3.32
N PRO A 227 -5.49 18.66 2.30
CA PRO A 227 -6.80 19.35 2.41
C PRO A 227 -7.89 18.59 3.16
N LEU A 228 -7.93 17.24 3.07
CA LEU A 228 -8.93 16.43 3.78
C LEU A 228 -8.75 16.51 5.31
N SER A 229 -7.51 16.60 5.79
CA SER A 229 -7.16 16.65 7.22
C SER A 229 -6.78 18.05 7.70
N ASN A 230 -6.63 19.01 6.77
CA ASN A 230 -6.18 20.38 7.03
C ASN A 230 -7.07 21.38 6.26
N PRO A 231 -8.37 21.44 6.54
CA PRO A 231 -9.32 22.26 5.77
C PRO A 231 -9.05 23.77 5.89
N THR A 232 -8.37 24.21 6.93
CA THR A 232 -7.97 25.61 7.13
C THR A 232 -6.65 25.96 6.45
N ASN A 233 -6.00 25.00 5.79
CA ASN A 233 -4.71 25.13 5.13
C ASN A 233 -3.62 25.70 6.07
N ASN A 234 -3.49 25.13 7.27
CA ASN A 234 -2.41 25.47 8.19
C ASN A 234 -1.05 25.14 7.56
N ILE A 235 -0.32 26.18 7.17
CA ILE A 235 0.98 26.09 6.47
C ILE A 235 2.04 25.40 7.34
N GLN A 236 1.98 25.50 8.67
CA GLN A 236 2.92 24.86 9.57
C GLN A 236 2.87 23.33 9.46
N LYS A 237 1.68 22.72 9.21
CA LYS A 237 1.57 21.27 8.96
C LYS A 237 2.37 20.88 7.71
N TRP A 238 2.34 21.70 6.66
CA TRP A 238 3.12 21.47 5.44
C TRP A 238 4.63 21.62 5.66
N ALA A 239 5.05 22.62 6.44
CA ALA A 239 6.47 22.80 6.79
C ALA A 239 7.03 21.60 7.57
N LEU A 240 6.25 21.04 8.51
CA LEU A 240 6.62 19.83 9.23
C LEU A 240 6.74 18.61 8.30
N ALA A 241 5.83 18.47 7.32
CA ALA A 241 5.89 17.41 6.32
C ALA A 241 7.13 17.55 5.42
N ALA A 242 7.47 18.77 4.99
CA ALA A 242 8.67 19.06 4.21
C ALA A 242 9.94 18.68 4.97
N GLN A 243 10.05 19.10 6.24
CA GLN A 243 11.20 18.77 7.08
C GLN A 243 11.35 17.25 7.26
N ALA A 244 10.25 16.54 7.55
CA ALA A 244 10.30 15.08 7.71
C ALA A 244 10.76 14.35 6.45
N ALA A 245 10.36 14.84 5.27
CA ALA A 245 10.85 14.28 4.01
C ALA A 245 12.34 14.61 3.77
N ALA A 246 12.77 15.84 4.10
CA ALA A 246 14.17 16.24 4.00
C ALA A 246 15.08 15.40 4.90
N ASP A 247 14.61 15.06 6.11
CA ASP A 247 15.35 14.21 7.06
C ASP A 247 15.62 12.80 6.46
N VAL A 248 14.65 12.22 5.74
CA VAL A 248 14.84 10.93 5.05
C VAL A 248 15.85 11.06 3.91
N LYS A 249 15.80 12.15 3.15
CA LYS A 249 16.74 12.40 2.04
C LYS A 249 18.19 12.45 2.50
N ALA A 250 18.44 12.87 3.73
CA ALA A 250 19.78 12.92 4.33
C ALA A 250 20.37 11.55 4.67
N LEU A 251 19.59 10.46 4.64
CA LEU A 251 20.06 9.11 4.98
C LEU A 251 20.88 8.40 3.89
N GLY A 252 20.78 8.84 2.63
CA GLY A 252 21.58 8.27 1.52
C GLY A 252 20.87 7.23 0.66
N TYR A 253 19.55 7.10 0.73
CA TYR A 253 18.77 6.33 -0.26
C TYR A 253 18.91 6.94 -1.66
N THR A 254 18.87 6.10 -2.69
CA THR A 254 19.02 6.54 -4.09
C THR A 254 17.99 5.89 -4.99
N LEU A 255 17.63 6.56 -6.09
CA LEU A 255 16.76 5.99 -7.12
C LEU A 255 17.51 4.90 -7.91
N VAL A 256 16.83 3.80 -8.19
CA VAL A 256 17.33 2.74 -9.07
C VAL A 256 17.08 3.13 -10.53
N THR A 257 18.10 2.97 -11.38
CA THR A 257 18.01 3.38 -12.80
C THR A 257 17.11 2.45 -13.63
N ASP A 258 17.18 1.15 -13.40
CA ASP A 258 16.33 0.18 -14.12
C ASP A 258 14.95 0.10 -13.47
N TRP A 259 13.98 0.77 -14.10
CA TRP A 259 12.61 0.84 -13.63
C TRP A 259 11.94 -0.53 -13.45
N VAL A 260 12.12 -1.44 -14.42
CA VAL A 260 11.50 -2.77 -14.35
C VAL A 260 12.16 -3.63 -13.28
N ALA A 261 13.50 -3.62 -13.23
CA ALA A 261 14.25 -4.35 -12.22
C ALA A 261 13.96 -3.84 -10.80
N ASN A 262 13.63 -2.57 -10.63
CA ASN A 262 13.30 -2.00 -9.32
C ASN A 262 12.18 -2.80 -8.61
N PHE A 263 11.13 -3.20 -9.32
CA PHE A 263 9.97 -3.87 -8.74
C PHE A 263 10.10 -5.39 -8.62
N ASN A 264 11.18 -5.97 -9.15
CA ASN A 264 11.47 -7.41 -9.11
C ASN A 264 12.77 -7.73 -8.36
N ALA A 265 13.39 -6.74 -7.74
CA ALA A 265 14.59 -6.92 -6.93
C ALA A 265 14.25 -7.47 -5.54
N THR A 266 15.13 -8.32 -5.02
CA THR A 266 15.05 -8.77 -3.63
C THR A 266 15.51 -7.68 -2.66
N LYS A 267 16.46 -6.83 -3.11
CA LYS A 267 17.04 -5.72 -2.34
C LYS A 267 17.59 -4.67 -3.29
N ASN A 268 17.43 -3.39 -2.96
CA ASN A 268 18.06 -2.28 -3.67
C ASN A 268 18.15 -1.01 -2.81
N THR A 269 18.75 0.05 -3.35
CA THR A 269 19.00 1.32 -2.66
C THR A 269 17.79 2.26 -2.61
N GLU A 270 16.71 1.94 -3.32
CA GLU A 270 15.47 2.71 -3.32
C GLU A 270 14.47 2.23 -2.27
N PHE A 271 14.53 0.95 -1.88
CA PHE A 271 13.65 0.36 -0.89
C PHE A 271 13.97 0.86 0.51
N ILE A 272 12.97 1.43 1.17
CA ILE A 272 13.07 1.90 2.56
C ILE A 272 12.46 0.87 3.50
N PHE A 273 11.26 0.39 3.18
CA PHE A 273 10.57 -0.64 3.93
C PHE A 273 9.74 -1.52 3.01
N ILE A 274 9.92 -2.82 3.13
CA ILE A 274 9.23 -3.81 2.30
C ILE A 274 8.67 -4.94 3.17
N LYS A 275 7.61 -5.59 2.69
CA LYS A 275 7.28 -6.93 3.12
C LYS A 275 7.82 -7.95 2.12
N GLN A 276 8.70 -8.82 2.59
CA GLN A 276 9.26 -9.88 1.77
C GLN A 276 8.22 -10.98 1.52
N ASN A 277 8.15 -11.43 0.29
CA ASN A 277 7.35 -12.57 -0.13
C ASN A 277 8.26 -13.64 -0.76
N VAL A 278 7.82 -14.90 -0.75
CA VAL A 278 8.46 -15.94 -1.54
C VAL A 278 8.33 -15.64 -3.02
N LEU A 279 9.34 -16.06 -3.80
CA LEU A 279 9.32 -15.87 -5.25
C LEU A 279 8.13 -16.59 -5.88
N ASN A 280 7.41 -15.93 -6.77
CA ASN A 280 6.20 -16.45 -7.40
C ASN A 280 5.90 -15.76 -8.73
N THR A 281 4.81 -16.19 -9.41
CA THR A 281 4.31 -15.63 -10.66
C THR A 281 2.89 -15.07 -10.55
N ASN A 282 2.43 -14.72 -9.33
CA ASN A 282 1.05 -14.32 -9.10
C ASN A 282 0.62 -13.09 -9.88
N ILE A 283 1.49 -12.11 -10.02
CA ILE A 283 1.16 -10.87 -10.75
C ILE A 283 1.07 -11.14 -12.24
N GLU A 284 2.02 -11.89 -12.80
CA GLU A 284 2.03 -12.30 -14.21
C GLU A 284 0.78 -13.09 -14.58
N ILE A 285 0.42 -14.09 -13.76
CA ILE A 285 -0.75 -14.94 -14.00
C ILE A 285 -2.04 -14.13 -13.88
N ASN A 286 -2.21 -13.36 -12.81
CA ASN A 286 -3.44 -12.64 -12.58
C ASN A 286 -3.64 -11.46 -13.55
N ASN A 287 -2.57 -10.81 -14.01
CA ASN A 287 -2.68 -9.57 -14.77
C ASN A 287 -2.05 -9.60 -16.17
N GLY A 288 -1.35 -10.66 -16.54
CA GLY A 288 -0.84 -10.87 -17.91
C GLY A 288 -1.96 -10.99 -18.95
N PRO A 289 -1.69 -10.65 -20.23
CA PRO A 289 -2.70 -10.68 -21.29
C PRO A 289 -3.28 -12.08 -21.54
N ILE A 290 -4.55 -12.16 -21.84
CA ILE A 290 -5.32 -13.43 -21.88
C ILE A 290 -4.99 -14.35 -23.07
N GLY A 291 -4.35 -13.84 -24.11
CA GLY A 291 -3.91 -14.63 -25.26
C GLY A 291 -2.64 -15.44 -24.99
N TYR A 292 -2.02 -15.27 -23.84
CA TYR A 292 -0.86 -16.04 -23.39
C TYR A 292 -1.28 -17.14 -22.42
N LEU A 293 -0.49 -18.20 -22.37
CA LEU A 293 -0.72 -19.27 -21.40
C LEU A 293 -0.67 -18.70 -19.99
N GLN A 294 -1.71 -18.98 -19.18
CA GLN A 294 -1.87 -18.54 -17.81
C GLN A 294 -2.13 -17.03 -17.59
N GLY A 295 -2.35 -16.22 -18.62
CA GLY A 295 -2.77 -14.83 -18.47
C GLY A 295 -4.26 -14.71 -18.13
N LEU A 296 -4.63 -14.02 -17.01
CA LEU A 296 -6.02 -13.77 -16.61
C LEU A 296 -6.47 -12.32 -16.86
N GLY A 297 -5.54 -11.38 -17.02
CA GLY A 297 -5.77 -9.98 -17.36
C GLY A 297 -6.73 -9.24 -16.43
N LEU A 298 -6.67 -9.47 -15.10
CA LEU A 298 -7.71 -9.04 -14.17
C LEU A 298 -7.77 -7.53 -13.94
N THR A 299 -6.69 -6.79 -14.22
CA THR A 299 -6.64 -5.32 -14.14
C THR A 299 -6.48 -4.73 -15.54
N SER A 300 -7.41 -3.88 -15.94
CA SER A 300 -7.36 -3.13 -17.22
C SER A 300 -7.00 -1.66 -16.94
N PRO A 301 -5.73 -1.25 -17.16
CA PRO A 301 -5.32 0.15 -17.08
C PRO A 301 -6.15 1.05 -17.99
N SER A 302 -6.43 2.28 -17.58
CA SER A 302 -7.29 3.20 -18.31
C SER A 302 -6.53 4.04 -19.35
N GLN A 303 -7.27 4.55 -20.34
CA GLN A 303 -6.77 5.60 -21.22
C GLN A 303 -6.47 6.88 -20.44
N ASN A 304 -7.21 7.15 -19.36
CA ASN A 304 -6.95 8.31 -18.49
C ASN A 304 -5.54 8.27 -17.90
N LEU A 305 -5.06 7.08 -17.50
CA LEU A 305 -3.68 6.90 -17.03
C LEU A 305 -2.68 6.98 -18.19
N VAL A 306 -2.97 6.38 -19.34
CA VAL A 306 -2.11 6.47 -20.55
C VAL A 306 -1.89 7.92 -20.95
N ASP A 307 -2.94 8.75 -20.93
CA ASP A 307 -2.87 10.17 -21.26
C ASP A 307 -2.05 10.98 -20.23
N ALA A 308 -2.01 10.54 -18.97
CA ALA A 308 -1.25 11.21 -17.91
C ALA A 308 0.26 11.10 -18.09
N PHE A 309 0.76 10.04 -18.75
CA PHE A 309 2.19 9.93 -19.07
C PHE A 309 2.60 11.03 -20.05
N LEU A 310 3.79 11.59 -19.83
CA LEU A 310 4.31 12.70 -20.61
C LEU A 310 4.85 12.24 -21.98
N MET A 311 5.20 13.19 -22.80
CA MET A 311 6.10 12.99 -23.94
C MET A 311 7.55 12.84 -23.45
N LEU A 312 8.42 12.33 -24.30
CA LEU A 312 9.84 12.10 -23.96
C LEU A 312 10.59 13.40 -23.63
N ASP A 313 10.11 14.55 -24.11
CA ASP A 313 10.62 15.89 -23.79
C ASP A 313 10.06 16.49 -22.49
N GLY A 314 9.19 15.76 -21.80
CA GLY A 314 8.58 16.16 -20.53
C GLY A 314 7.31 17.00 -20.64
N LYS A 315 6.79 17.26 -21.85
CA LYS A 315 5.51 17.93 -22.06
C LYS A 315 4.33 16.96 -21.88
N ALA A 316 3.18 17.47 -21.48
CA ALA A 316 1.94 16.72 -21.57
C ALA A 316 1.51 16.57 -23.05
N ILE A 317 0.73 15.54 -23.36
CA ILE A 317 0.21 15.31 -24.73
C ILE A 317 -0.66 16.47 -25.23
N SER A 318 -1.27 17.23 -24.33
CA SER A 318 -2.13 18.39 -24.62
C SER A 318 -1.39 19.74 -24.63
N ASP A 319 -0.11 19.78 -24.28
CA ASP A 319 0.63 21.04 -24.20
C ASP A 319 0.88 21.64 -25.58
N ALA A 320 0.92 22.95 -25.65
CA ALA A 320 1.29 23.67 -26.86
C ALA A 320 2.70 23.25 -27.32
N GLY A 321 2.81 22.85 -28.61
CA GLY A 321 4.05 22.34 -29.19
C GLY A 321 4.42 20.92 -28.71
N SER A 322 3.46 20.17 -28.20
CA SER A 322 3.61 18.71 -27.99
C SER A 322 3.80 18.01 -29.35
N THR A 323 4.67 17.02 -29.39
CA THR A 323 4.92 16.16 -30.56
C THR A 323 4.03 14.90 -30.56
N TYR A 324 2.96 14.90 -29.78
CA TYR A 324 2.03 13.77 -29.71
C TYR A 324 1.37 13.50 -31.06
N ASP A 325 1.41 12.25 -31.51
CA ASP A 325 0.76 11.77 -32.72
C ASP A 325 -0.35 10.78 -32.35
N SER A 326 -1.59 11.14 -32.62
CA SER A 326 -2.75 10.28 -32.34
C SER A 326 -2.80 9.01 -33.19
N ASN A 327 -2.08 8.95 -34.33
CA ASN A 327 -1.93 7.73 -35.14
C ASN A 327 -0.85 6.80 -34.59
N ASN A 328 0.06 7.33 -33.77
CA ASN A 328 1.14 6.60 -33.11
C ASN A 328 1.20 6.95 -31.61
N PRO A 329 0.13 6.65 -30.84
CA PRO A 329 -0.07 7.24 -29.50
C PRO A 329 0.96 6.81 -28.45
N TYR A 330 1.78 5.80 -28.75
CA TYR A 330 2.80 5.28 -27.83
C TYR A 330 4.23 5.71 -28.22
N LEU A 331 4.38 6.43 -29.35
CA LEU A 331 5.69 6.85 -29.82
C LEU A 331 6.18 8.11 -29.07
N ASN A 332 7.48 8.14 -28.75
CA ASN A 332 8.12 9.26 -28.06
C ASN A 332 7.44 9.68 -26.74
N ARG A 333 6.91 8.71 -26.01
CA ARG A 333 6.30 8.90 -24.70
C ARG A 333 7.32 8.65 -23.56
N ASP A 334 6.99 9.11 -22.39
CA ASP A 334 7.67 8.78 -21.15
C ASP A 334 7.95 7.26 -21.06
N PRO A 335 9.20 6.83 -20.88
CA PRO A 335 9.54 5.41 -20.85
C PRO A 335 8.77 4.60 -19.78
N ARG A 336 8.30 5.26 -18.72
CA ARG A 336 7.47 4.62 -17.70
C ARG A 336 6.12 4.13 -18.24
N LEU A 337 5.59 4.73 -19.33
CA LEU A 337 4.35 4.25 -19.95
C LEU A 337 4.45 2.77 -20.32
N THR A 338 5.43 2.41 -21.12
CA THR A 338 5.58 1.02 -21.60
C THR A 338 6.09 0.06 -20.52
N ALA A 339 6.69 0.60 -19.46
CA ALA A 339 7.12 -0.17 -18.29
C ALA A 339 5.99 -0.38 -17.26
N THR A 340 4.90 0.39 -17.37
CA THR A 340 3.73 0.30 -16.47
C THR A 340 2.55 -0.38 -17.14
N ILE A 341 2.37 -0.17 -18.44
CA ILE A 341 1.18 -0.57 -19.22
C ILE A 341 1.61 -1.36 -20.45
N MET A 342 1.00 -2.53 -20.66
CA MET A 342 1.08 -3.26 -21.93
C MET A 342 0.02 -2.71 -22.89
N HIS A 343 0.47 -2.26 -24.03
CA HIS A 343 -0.37 -1.77 -25.12
C HIS A 343 -0.18 -2.61 -26.37
N ASN A 344 -1.02 -2.41 -27.38
CA ASN A 344 -0.93 -3.09 -28.66
C ASN A 344 0.48 -2.98 -29.28
N GLY A 345 1.01 -4.06 -29.78
CA GLY A 345 2.32 -4.15 -30.43
C GLY A 345 3.51 -4.28 -29.48
N LYS A 346 3.33 -4.20 -28.14
CA LYS A 346 4.42 -4.41 -27.18
C LYS A 346 4.81 -5.88 -27.14
N ASN A 347 6.11 -6.21 -27.28
CA ASN A 347 6.57 -7.60 -27.19
C ASN A 347 6.38 -8.14 -25.77
N TRP A 348 5.89 -9.40 -25.70
CA TRP A 348 5.71 -10.13 -24.47
C TRP A 348 5.72 -11.63 -24.74
N LEU A 349 6.45 -12.42 -23.98
CA LEU A 349 6.60 -13.88 -24.13
C LEU A 349 6.77 -14.32 -25.60
N GLY A 350 7.69 -13.64 -26.32
CA GLY A 350 8.12 -14.00 -27.68
C GLY A 350 7.21 -13.55 -28.81
N ARG A 351 6.07 -12.85 -28.53
CA ARG A 351 5.23 -12.24 -29.58
C ARG A 351 4.71 -10.86 -29.18
N PRO A 352 4.27 -10.03 -30.13
CA PRO A 352 3.58 -8.78 -29.78
C PRO A 352 2.21 -9.05 -29.14
N VAL A 353 1.85 -8.19 -28.18
CA VAL A 353 0.50 -8.11 -27.59
C VAL A 353 -0.47 -7.58 -28.65
N GLU A 354 -1.60 -8.25 -28.84
CA GLU A 354 -2.61 -7.95 -29.84
C GLU A 354 -3.93 -7.53 -29.18
N THR A 355 -4.04 -6.26 -28.79
CA THR A 355 -5.26 -5.70 -28.19
C THR A 355 -6.17 -4.98 -29.21
N PHE A 356 -5.91 -5.13 -30.51
CA PHE A 356 -6.88 -4.74 -31.55
C PHE A 356 -8.10 -5.68 -31.54
N GLU A 357 -9.22 -5.21 -32.03
CA GLU A 357 -10.46 -6.01 -32.07
C GLU A 357 -10.27 -7.31 -32.87
N GLY A 358 -10.55 -8.44 -32.22
CA GLY A 358 -10.32 -9.78 -32.76
C GLY A 358 -8.89 -10.30 -32.63
N GLY A 359 -7.96 -9.52 -32.07
CA GLY A 359 -6.60 -9.97 -31.76
C GLY A 359 -6.56 -11.02 -30.64
N GLN A 360 -5.44 -11.73 -30.49
CA GLN A 360 -5.32 -12.83 -29.53
C GLN A 360 -5.56 -12.38 -28.07
N ASP A 361 -5.21 -11.14 -27.74
CA ASP A 361 -5.36 -10.57 -26.40
C ASP A 361 -6.66 -9.76 -26.21
N LYS A 362 -7.49 -9.64 -27.28
CA LYS A 362 -8.83 -9.07 -27.26
C LYS A 362 -9.75 -9.77 -28.28
N PRO A 363 -10.03 -11.07 -28.10
CA PRO A 363 -10.74 -11.87 -29.09
C PRO A 363 -12.25 -11.59 -29.17
N GLY A 364 -12.83 -10.84 -28.21
CA GLY A 364 -14.28 -10.64 -28.12
C GLY A 364 -15.04 -11.84 -27.52
N GLY A 365 -16.37 -11.81 -27.63
CA GLY A 365 -17.25 -12.84 -27.06
C GLY A 365 -17.35 -12.79 -25.53
N ASN A 366 -17.66 -13.92 -24.89
CA ASN A 366 -17.89 -14.01 -23.43
C ASN A 366 -16.60 -14.24 -22.61
N ARG A 367 -15.44 -14.02 -23.19
CA ARG A 367 -14.15 -14.22 -22.49
C ARG A 367 -13.81 -13.00 -21.61
N THR A 368 -13.23 -13.26 -20.43
CA THR A 368 -12.57 -12.20 -19.68
C THR A 368 -11.41 -11.66 -20.51
N GLN A 369 -11.39 -10.36 -20.77
CA GLN A 369 -10.37 -9.66 -21.57
C GLN A 369 -10.28 -8.23 -21.10
N THR A 370 -9.28 -7.50 -21.56
CA THR A 370 -9.19 -6.08 -21.24
C THR A 370 -10.45 -5.31 -21.65
N ARG A 371 -10.98 -4.52 -20.72
CA ARG A 371 -12.12 -3.63 -20.97
C ARG A 371 -11.71 -2.30 -21.59
N THR A 372 -10.40 -1.96 -21.51
CA THR A 372 -9.87 -0.65 -21.89
C THR A 372 -8.92 -0.70 -23.09
N GLY A 373 -8.53 -1.89 -23.56
CA GLY A 373 -7.52 -2.09 -24.60
C GLY A 373 -6.09 -2.16 -24.07
N TYR A 374 -5.90 -2.20 -22.74
CA TYR A 374 -4.60 -2.24 -22.06
C TYR A 374 -4.53 -3.36 -21.05
N TYR A 375 -3.31 -3.84 -20.75
CA TYR A 375 -2.99 -4.74 -19.65
C TYR A 375 -1.91 -4.15 -18.75
N LEU A 376 -1.83 -4.65 -17.53
CA LEU A 376 -0.80 -4.24 -16.58
C LEU A 376 0.57 -4.78 -17.03
N ARG A 377 1.64 -3.98 -16.82
CA ARG A 377 3.03 -4.38 -17.03
C ARG A 377 3.87 -4.22 -15.76
N LYS A 378 3.61 -3.19 -14.96
CA LYS A 378 4.36 -2.91 -13.74
C LYS A 378 4.35 -4.11 -12.80
N PHE A 379 5.43 -4.29 -12.06
CA PHE A 379 5.74 -5.42 -11.18
C PHE A 379 6.07 -6.75 -11.87
N MET A 380 5.77 -6.93 -13.16
CA MET A 380 6.12 -8.16 -13.86
C MET A 380 7.61 -8.22 -14.21
N GLY A 381 8.18 -9.41 -14.26
CA GLY A 381 9.56 -9.65 -14.70
C GLY A 381 9.84 -9.23 -16.14
N LYS A 382 11.09 -9.30 -16.57
CA LYS A 382 11.50 -9.03 -17.95
C LYS A 382 11.23 -10.26 -18.82
N PHE A 383 10.06 -10.34 -19.41
CA PHE A 383 9.60 -11.48 -20.20
C PHE A 383 9.42 -11.19 -21.70
N GLU A 384 9.91 -10.04 -22.19
CA GLU A 384 9.72 -9.60 -23.58
C GLU A 384 10.24 -10.64 -24.61
N THR A 385 11.33 -11.33 -24.30
CA THR A 385 11.97 -12.35 -25.14
C THR A 385 11.86 -13.78 -24.59
N SER A 386 11.24 -13.95 -23.42
CA SER A 386 11.02 -15.27 -22.81
C SER A 386 9.86 -15.98 -23.47
N THR A 387 9.73 -17.29 -23.26
CA THR A 387 8.59 -18.10 -23.72
C THR A 387 7.64 -18.50 -22.59
N THR A 388 8.08 -18.40 -21.33
CA THR A 388 7.33 -18.76 -20.13
C THR A 388 7.64 -17.79 -19.00
N TYR A 389 6.72 -17.69 -18.02
CA TYR A 389 6.97 -17.00 -16.78
C TYR A 389 7.92 -17.80 -15.87
N THR A 390 8.73 -17.10 -15.12
CA THR A 390 9.54 -17.63 -14.01
C THR A 390 9.23 -16.83 -12.74
N ASN A 391 9.44 -17.47 -11.57
CA ASN A 391 9.18 -16.83 -10.29
C ASN A 391 9.99 -15.54 -10.11
N GLN A 392 9.33 -14.48 -9.69
CA GLN A 392 9.88 -13.15 -9.45
C GLN A 392 9.77 -12.77 -7.97
N ALA A 393 10.58 -11.80 -7.55
CA ALA A 393 10.54 -11.25 -6.19
C ALA A 393 9.41 -10.20 -6.09
N HIS A 394 8.17 -10.68 -5.95
CA HIS A 394 7.01 -9.79 -5.75
C HIS A 394 6.88 -9.35 -4.30
N HIS A 395 7.90 -8.63 -3.80
CA HIS A 395 7.82 -8.00 -2.49
C HIS A 395 6.82 -6.84 -2.50
N VAL A 396 6.13 -6.61 -1.39
CA VAL A 396 5.30 -5.40 -1.25
C VAL A 396 6.20 -4.26 -0.78
N ILE A 397 6.41 -3.29 -1.63
CA ILE A 397 7.21 -2.09 -1.34
C ILE A 397 6.30 -1.11 -0.60
N LEU A 398 6.46 -1.03 0.71
CA LEU A 398 5.61 -0.21 1.57
C LEU A 398 6.05 1.25 1.59
N LEU A 399 7.37 1.49 1.52
CA LEU A 399 7.99 2.81 1.49
C LEU A 399 9.22 2.75 0.58
N ARG A 400 9.34 3.70 -0.36
CA ARG A 400 10.48 3.83 -1.26
C ARG A 400 10.89 5.29 -1.48
N TYR A 401 12.14 5.50 -1.90
CA TYR A 401 12.75 6.81 -1.95
C TYR A 401 12.08 7.79 -2.93
N ALA A 402 11.56 7.31 -4.07
CA ALA A 402 10.85 8.18 -5.00
C ALA A 402 9.61 8.84 -4.38
N GLU A 403 8.88 8.12 -3.50
CA GLU A 403 7.79 8.72 -2.74
C GLU A 403 8.27 9.86 -1.84
N ILE A 404 9.44 9.70 -1.21
CA ILE A 404 10.01 10.75 -0.33
C ILE A 404 10.33 12.02 -1.13
N LEU A 405 10.89 11.87 -2.34
CA LEU A 405 11.14 13.03 -3.22
C LEU A 405 9.83 13.74 -3.57
N LEU A 406 8.77 13.00 -3.86
CA LEU A 406 7.44 13.54 -4.16
C LEU A 406 6.77 14.16 -2.94
N ASN A 407 6.89 13.54 -1.77
CA ASN A 407 6.40 14.11 -0.49
C ASN A 407 7.09 15.44 -0.21
N HIS A 408 8.41 15.51 -0.40
CA HIS A 408 9.20 16.73 -0.20
C HIS A 408 8.79 17.82 -1.19
N ALA A 409 8.66 17.50 -2.49
CA ALA A 409 8.24 18.45 -3.51
C ALA A 409 6.84 19.03 -3.22
N GLU A 410 5.88 18.17 -2.87
CA GLU A 410 4.51 18.59 -2.53
C GLU A 410 4.48 19.47 -1.28
N ALA A 411 5.14 19.03 -0.21
CA ALA A 411 5.14 19.76 1.06
C ALA A 411 5.86 21.12 0.95
N LEU A 412 6.97 21.21 0.19
CA LEU A 412 7.64 22.46 -0.11
C LEU A 412 6.74 23.41 -0.92
N ASN A 413 6.08 22.89 -1.97
CA ASN A 413 5.18 23.69 -2.78
C ASN A 413 4.07 24.31 -1.94
N GLU A 414 3.46 23.53 -1.08
CA GLU A 414 2.33 23.99 -0.26
C GLU A 414 2.77 24.91 0.90
N SER A 415 3.96 24.71 1.45
CA SER A 415 4.53 25.57 2.50
C SER A 415 5.18 26.85 1.98
N GLY A 416 5.33 27.02 0.65
CA GLY A 416 5.99 28.18 0.05
C GLY A 416 7.51 28.09 0.01
N GLY A 417 8.06 26.88 -0.11
CA GLY A 417 9.48 26.63 -0.31
C GLY A 417 9.99 27.14 -1.67
N ALA A 418 11.32 27.15 -1.85
CA ALA A 418 11.95 27.63 -3.07
C ALA A 418 11.60 26.74 -4.28
N VAL A 419 11.21 27.35 -5.40
CA VAL A 419 10.87 26.63 -6.65
C VAL A 419 12.00 25.72 -7.11
N ALA A 420 13.25 26.17 -6.96
CA ALA A 420 14.41 25.37 -7.33
C ALA A 420 14.49 24.04 -6.56
N ASP A 421 14.21 24.04 -5.26
CA ASP A 421 14.23 22.83 -4.44
C ASP A 421 13.10 21.86 -4.79
N ILE A 422 11.93 22.42 -5.13
CA ILE A 422 10.79 21.63 -5.62
C ILE A 422 11.14 20.97 -6.94
N VAL A 423 11.63 21.75 -7.90
CA VAL A 423 12.01 21.30 -9.24
C VAL A 423 13.13 20.25 -9.15
N ASN A 424 14.13 20.42 -8.28
CA ASN A 424 15.22 19.47 -8.12
C ASN A 424 14.72 18.05 -7.72
N ASN A 425 13.69 17.94 -6.88
CA ASN A 425 13.12 16.64 -6.54
C ASN A 425 12.48 15.97 -7.78
N LEU A 426 11.77 16.74 -8.60
CA LEU A 426 11.12 16.23 -9.81
C LEU A 426 12.14 15.90 -10.91
N VAL A 427 13.20 16.68 -11.04
CA VAL A 427 14.33 16.43 -11.96
C VAL A 427 14.98 15.07 -11.68
N LEU A 428 15.22 14.73 -10.41
CA LEU A 428 15.77 13.42 -10.05
C LEU A 428 14.90 12.26 -10.56
N ILE A 429 13.58 12.37 -10.40
CA ILE A 429 12.62 11.36 -10.85
C ILE A 429 12.57 11.29 -12.38
N ARG A 430 12.42 12.43 -13.07
CA ARG A 430 12.34 12.49 -14.52
C ARG A 430 13.63 12.05 -15.21
N LYS A 431 14.80 12.41 -14.65
CA LYS A 431 16.10 11.94 -15.11
C LYS A 431 16.18 10.40 -15.03
N ARG A 432 15.83 9.81 -13.89
CA ARG A 432 15.80 8.36 -13.72
C ARG A 432 14.80 7.70 -14.68
N ALA A 433 13.65 8.34 -14.92
CA ALA A 433 12.63 7.84 -15.85
C ALA A 433 13.06 7.83 -17.32
N GLY A 434 14.14 8.56 -17.66
CA GLY A 434 14.64 8.66 -19.04
C GLY A 434 13.99 9.78 -19.85
N ILE A 435 13.32 10.74 -19.22
CA ILE A 435 12.89 12.00 -19.88
C ILE A 435 14.12 12.73 -20.37
N LEU A 436 14.05 13.39 -21.51
CA LEU A 436 15.16 14.16 -22.09
C LEU A 436 15.47 15.40 -21.24
N PRO A 437 16.76 15.74 -21.06
CA PRO A 437 17.19 16.85 -20.19
C PRO A 437 16.73 18.23 -20.70
N GLY A 438 16.47 18.37 -22.02
CA GLY A 438 16.26 19.68 -22.65
C GLY A 438 17.52 20.54 -22.60
N SER A 439 17.46 21.75 -23.17
CA SER A 439 18.59 22.69 -23.22
C SER A 439 18.96 23.27 -21.84
N ASN A 440 18.02 23.27 -20.91
CA ASN A 440 18.20 23.81 -19.54
C ASN A 440 18.51 22.73 -18.48
N ASN A 441 18.57 21.45 -18.85
CA ASN A 441 18.71 20.31 -17.95
C ASN A 441 17.62 20.19 -16.86
N LEU A 442 16.41 20.72 -17.14
CA LEU A 442 15.27 20.68 -16.22
C LEU A 442 14.21 19.64 -16.62
N TYR A 443 14.48 18.80 -17.63
CA TYR A 443 13.63 17.63 -17.97
C TYR A 443 12.16 18.03 -18.21
N GLY A 444 11.96 19.10 -19.00
CA GLY A 444 10.64 19.66 -19.31
C GLY A 444 10.04 20.56 -18.20
N LEU A 445 10.81 20.89 -17.17
CA LEU A 445 10.38 21.79 -16.09
C LEU A 445 10.94 23.21 -16.28
N SER A 446 10.43 24.17 -15.50
CA SER A 446 10.91 25.55 -15.43
C SER A 446 11.03 26.01 -13.97
N LEU A 447 11.96 26.95 -13.73
CA LEU A 447 12.10 27.62 -12.43
C LEU A 447 11.15 28.82 -12.24
N THR A 448 10.33 29.13 -13.26
CA THR A 448 9.37 30.25 -13.25
C THR A 448 7.93 29.79 -13.04
N LEU A 449 7.73 28.49 -12.73
CA LEU A 449 6.40 27.92 -12.49
C LEU A 449 5.77 28.49 -11.23
N SER A 450 4.50 28.84 -11.32
CA SER A 450 3.68 29.23 -10.18
C SER A 450 3.40 28.04 -9.25
N LYS A 451 2.98 28.33 -8.03
CA LYS A 451 2.58 27.31 -7.03
C LYS A 451 1.50 26.36 -7.58
N ASP A 452 0.51 26.90 -8.31
CA ASP A 452 -0.60 26.09 -8.83
C ASP A 452 -0.18 25.22 -10.03
N GLU A 453 0.72 25.70 -10.88
CA GLU A 453 1.32 24.88 -11.94
C GLU A 453 2.17 23.76 -11.36
N LEU A 454 3.03 24.07 -10.40
CA LEU A 454 3.83 23.08 -9.69
C LEU A 454 2.96 22.04 -9.01
N ARG A 455 1.85 22.43 -8.36
CA ARG A 455 0.90 21.50 -7.75
C ARG A 455 0.37 20.49 -8.75
N LYS A 456 -0.07 20.95 -9.93
CA LYS A 456 -0.57 20.06 -10.98
C LYS A 456 0.52 19.11 -11.49
N ILE A 457 1.72 19.63 -11.69
CA ILE A 457 2.88 18.84 -12.13
C ILE A 457 3.23 17.79 -11.08
N ILE A 458 3.31 18.15 -9.80
CA ILE A 458 3.61 17.22 -8.70
C ILE A 458 2.53 16.14 -8.60
N GLN A 459 1.26 16.50 -8.67
CA GLN A 459 0.15 15.55 -8.63
C GLN A 459 0.21 14.58 -9.80
N ASN A 460 0.51 15.04 -11.00
CA ASN A 460 0.68 14.18 -12.17
C ASN A 460 1.94 13.31 -12.06
N GLU A 461 3.07 13.86 -11.61
CA GLU A 461 4.30 13.10 -11.40
C GLU A 461 4.10 11.98 -10.36
N ARG A 462 3.38 12.26 -9.26
CA ARG A 462 2.97 11.22 -8.30
C ARG A 462 2.11 10.14 -8.94
N ARG A 463 1.12 10.52 -9.75
CA ARG A 463 0.23 9.58 -10.43
C ARG A 463 1.00 8.59 -11.29
N ILE A 464 1.90 9.08 -12.17
CA ILE A 464 2.63 8.21 -13.10
C ILE A 464 3.77 7.44 -12.42
N GLU A 465 4.47 8.06 -11.48
CA GLU A 465 5.56 7.42 -10.75
C GLU A 465 5.07 6.30 -9.83
N LEU A 466 4.01 6.56 -9.08
CA LEU A 466 3.45 5.65 -8.07
C LEU A 466 2.22 4.86 -8.59
N ALA A 467 1.99 4.82 -9.90
CA ALA A 467 0.88 4.07 -10.50
C ALA A 467 0.89 2.61 -10.03
N PHE A 468 -0.26 2.10 -9.63
CA PHE A 468 -0.48 0.74 -9.10
C PHE A 468 0.25 0.40 -7.79
N GLU A 469 0.81 1.38 -7.09
CA GLU A 469 1.38 1.22 -5.74
C GLU A 469 0.39 1.63 -4.63
N GLU A 470 -0.91 1.58 -4.92
CA GLU A 470 -2.01 1.95 -4.02
C GLU A 470 -2.01 3.43 -3.57
N HIS A 471 -1.32 4.34 -4.27
CA HIS A 471 -1.29 5.75 -3.90
C HIS A 471 -2.48 6.53 -4.46
N ARG A 472 -2.92 6.28 -5.71
CA ARG A 472 -3.96 7.07 -6.38
C ARG A 472 -5.25 7.21 -5.56
N THR A 473 -5.72 6.11 -4.99
CA THR A 473 -6.92 6.07 -4.14
C THR A 473 -6.86 7.06 -2.97
N TRP A 474 -5.71 7.13 -2.32
CA TRP A 474 -5.51 7.96 -1.14
C TRP A 474 -5.12 9.38 -1.50
N ASP A 475 -4.34 9.60 -2.55
CA ASP A 475 -3.96 10.91 -3.05
C ASP A 475 -5.19 11.72 -3.47
N LEU A 476 -6.10 11.12 -4.24
CA LEU A 476 -7.36 11.79 -4.64
C LEU A 476 -8.22 12.16 -3.43
N ARG A 477 -8.28 11.29 -2.42
CA ARG A 477 -9.03 11.57 -1.19
C ARG A 477 -8.37 12.69 -0.37
N ARG A 478 -7.07 12.59 -0.07
CA ARG A 478 -6.38 13.58 0.76
C ARG A 478 -6.32 14.97 0.11
N TRP A 479 -6.24 15.04 -1.23
CA TRP A 479 -6.33 16.30 -1.99
C TRP A 479 -7.74 16.84 -2.13
N LYS A 480 -8.78 16.10 -1.73
CA LYS A 480 -10.19 16.39 -1.98
C LYS A 480 -10.52 16.54 -3.48
N LEU A 481 -9.88 15.77 -4.32
CA LEU A 481 -10.11 15.69 -5.76
C LEU A 481 -10.95 14.48 -6.18
N ALA A 482 -11.26 13.57 -5.24
CA ALA A 482 -11.95 12.32 -5.54
C ALA A 482 -13.36 12.57 -6.15
N GLU A 483 -14.12 13.55 -5.66
CA GLU A 483 -15.43 13.91 -6.22
C GLU A 483 -15.34 14.45 -7.66
N ILE A 484 -14.21 15.07 -8.02
CA ILE A 484 -13.99 15.60 -9.37
C ILE A 484 -13.49 14.50 -10.30
N GLU A 485 -12.47 13.76 -9.89
CA GLU A 485 -11.78 12.80 -10.77
C GLU A 485 -12.50 11.45 -10.87
N LEU A 486 -13.05 10.94 -9.75
CA LEU A 486 -13.71 9.63 -9.71
C LEU A 486 -15.19 9.67 -10.15
N ASN A 487 -15.72 10.81 -10.53
CA ASN A 487 -17.03 10.93 -11.20
C ASN A 487 -16.89 11.13 -12.72
N LYS A 488 -15.66 11.20 -13.24
CA LYS A 488 -15.42 11.21 -14.70
C LYS A 488 -15.47 9.78 -15.25
N PRO A 489 -15.86 9.60 -16.53
CA PRO A 489 -15.78 8.30 -17.16
C PRO A 489 -14.34 7.76 -17.20
N VAL A 490 -14.19 6.48 -16.92
CA VAL A 490 -12.94 5.76 -17.16
C VAL A 490 -12.91 5.37 -18.63
N ARG A 491 -11.92 5.88 -19.38
CA ARG A 491 -11.83 5.69 -20.83
C ARG A 491 -10.97 4.48 -21.19
N GLY A 492 -11.27 3.92 -22.35
CA GLY A 492 -10.49 2.90 -23.04
C GLY A 492 -10.21 3.27 -24.48
N VAL A 493 -9.44 2.45 -25.18
CA VAL A 493 -9.15 2.54 -26.59
C VAL A 493 -9.67 1.31 -27.33
N GLN A 494 -10.39 1.56 -28.41
CA GLN A 494 -10.70 0.56 -29.43
C GLN A 494 -9.67 0.69 -30.55
N ILE A 495 -9.05 -0.42 -30.92
CA ILE A 495 -8.02 -0.48 -31.95
C ILE A 495 -8.52 -1.38 -33.07
N ILE A 496 -8.58 -0.82 -34.29
CA ILE A 496 -8.94 -1.58 -35.49
C ILE A 496 -7.68 -1.74 -36.33
N LYS A 497 -7.40 -2.99 -36.73
CA LYS A 497 -6.27 -3.31 -37.61
C LYS A 497 -6.71 -3.21 -39.08
N ASN A 498 -6.06 -2.34 -39.84
CA ASN A 498 -6.29 -2.11 -41.25
C ASN A 498 -5.02 -2.44 -42.03
N GLY A 499 -4.87 -3.69 -42.46
CA GLY A 499 -3.63 -4.20 -43.07
C GLY A 499 -2.48 -4.13 -42.06
N THR A 500 -1.47 -3.30 -42.32
CA THR A 500 -0.33 -3.06 -41.42
C THR A 500 -0.53 -1.86 -40.49
N ALA A 501 -1.56 -1.05 -40.72
CA ALA A 501 -1.85 0.15 -39.93
C ALA A 501 -2.90 -0.12 -38.85
N TYR A 502 -2.96 0.76 -37.86
CA TYR A 502 -3.97 0.73 -36.81
C TYR A 502 -4.70 2.07 -36.75
N SER A 503 -6.00 2.02 -36.47
CA SER A 503 -6.79 3.20 -36.10
C SER A 503 -7.24 3.10 -34.65
N TYR A 504 -7.25 4.24 -33.95
CA TYR A 504 -7.52 4.33 -32.51
C TYR A 504 -8.77 5.19 -32.28
N THR A 505 -9.75 4.65 -31.56
CA THR A 505 -10.96 5.37 -31.15
C THR A 505 -11.13 5.25 -29.64
N TYR A 506 -11.31 6.36 -28.98
CA TYR A 506 -11.46 6.39 -27.52
C TYR A 506 -12.93 6.28 -27.14
N PHE A 507 -13.23 5.52 -26.08
CA PHE A 507 -14.59 5.28 -25.62
C PHE A 507 -14.67 5.25 -24.08
N ASN A 508 -15.88 5.35 -23.54
CA ASN A 508 -16.14 5.22 -22.11
C ASN A 508 -16.24 3.75 -21.74
N ALA A 509 -15.21 3.19 -21.16
CA ALA A 509 -15.14 1.79 -20.74
C ALA A 509 -15.97 1.51 -19.49
N ALA A 510 -16.09 2.51 -18.60
CA ALA A 510 -16.87 2.41 -17.39
C ALA A 510 -17.22 3.79 -16.82
N ASN A 511 -18.38 3.87 -16.16
CA ASN A 511 -18.74 5.03 -15.33
C ASN A 511 -18.26 4.81 -13.91
N ALA A 512 -18.09 5.90 -13.17
CA ALA A 512 -17.74 5.88 -11.77
C ALA A 512 -18.66 6.78 -10.96
N VAL A 513 -18.77 6.49 -9.66
CA VAL A 513 -19.59 7.27 -8.71
C VAL A 513 -18.78 7.41 -7.43
N PHE A 514 -18.50 8.64 -7.05
CA PHE A 514 -17.89 8.96 -5.77
C PHE A 514 -18.78 10.00 -5.07
N ASP A 515 -19.22 9.68 -3.86
CA ASP A 515 -20.03 10.53 -3.00
C ASP A 515 -19.14 11.11 -1.88
N THR A 516 -19.44 12.30 -1.37
CA THR A 516 -18.72 12.98 -0.29
C THR A 516 -18.48 12.10 0.93
N LYS A 517 -19.45 11.26 1.32
CA LYS A 517 -19.27 10.30 2.42
C LYS A 517 -18.11 9.33 2.21
N MET A 518 -17.74 9.05 0.95
CA MET A 518 -16.70 8.08 0.59
C MET A 518 -15.27 8.59 0.80
N TYR A 519 -15.07 9.84 1.23
CA TYR A 519 -13.75 10.30 1.65
C TYR A 519 -13.19 9.47 2.81
N TRP A 520 -14.07 9.06 3.72
CA TRP A 520 -13.75 8.09 4.77
C TRP A 520 -14.59 6.82 4.57
N TYR A 521 -13.99 5.68 4.82
CA TYR A 521 -14.73 4.42 4.77
C TYR A 521 -15.78 4.34 5.88
N PRO A 522 -16.88 3.61 5.67
CA PRO A 522 -17.82 3.31 6.75
C PRO A 522 -17.11 2.47 7.82
N ILE A 523 -17.35 2.77 9.09
CA ILE A 523 -16.92 1.89 10.19
C ILE A 523 -17.63 0.54 10.01
N PRO A 524 -16.92 -0.61 10.12
CA PRO A 524 -17.52 -1.91 9.95
C PRO A 524 -18.73 -2.12 10.89
N GLN A 525 -19.80 -2.68 10.38
CA GLN A 525 -21.04 -2.88 11.15
C GLN A 525 -20.81 -3.69 12.43
N ALA A 526 -19.92 -4.68 12.38
CA ALA A 526 -19.58 -5.49 13.55
C ALA A 526 -19.00 -4.65 14.70
N GLU A 527 -18.21 -3.60 14.39
CA GLU A 527 -17.64 -2.72 15.39
C GLU A 527 -18.68 -1.77 16.01
N ILE A 528 -19.61 -1.27 15.19
CA ILE A 528 -20.75 -0.45 15.69
C ILE A 528 -21.62 -1.27 16.66
N LEU A 529 -21.87 -2.55 16.34
CA LEU A 529 -22.68 -3.43 17.19
C LEU A 529 -21.94 -3.88 18.46
N ALA A 530 -20.64 -4.07 18.41
CA ALA A 530 -19.83 -4.54 19.53
C ALA A 530 -19.43 -3.44 20.52
N ASN A 531 -19.41 -2.16 20.10
CA ASN A 531 -18.96 -1.03 20.90
C ASN A 531 -19.97 0.11 20.84
N ASN A 532 -20.74 0.29 21.91
CA ASN A 532 -21.81 1.29 21.97
C ASN A 532 -21.32 2.76 21.97
N LYS A 533 -20.03 3.02 22.10
CA LYS A 533 -19.38 4.33 21.96
C LYS A 533 -18.83 4.57 20.55
N MET A 534 -18.95 3.59 19.66
CA MET A 534 -18.49 3.71 18.29
C MET A 534 -19.49 4.53 17.46
N VAL A 535 -19.02 5.62 16.88
CA VAL A 535 -19.83 6.51 16.04
C VAL A 535 -19.43 6.33 14.57
N GLN A 536 -20.42 6.15 13.71
CA GLN A 536 -20.22 6.01 12.26
C GLN A 536 -19.63 7.28 11.63
N ASN A 537 -18.93 7.14 10.51
CA ASN A 537 -18.47 8.28 9.73
C ASN A 537 -19.66 9.02 9.09
N PRO A 538 -19.59 10.36 8.95
CA PRO A 538 -20.69 11.17 8.41
C PRO A 538 -21.17 10.68 7.05
N GLY A 539 -22.51 10.65 6.88
CA GLY A 539 -23.15 10.24 5.62
C GLY A 539 -23.34 8.73 5.44
N TRP A 540 -22.75 7.90 6.31
CA TRP A 540 -22.98 6.46 6.32
C TRP A 540 -24.09 6.09 7.31
N PRO A 541 -24.94 5.10 7.01
CA PRO A 541 -25.93 4.61 7.97
C PRO A 541 -25.24 3.90 9.14
N ASN A 542 -25.88 3.98 10.31
CA ASN A 542 -25.46 3.26 11.52
C ASN A 542 -25.72 1.75 11.40
#